data_091fd5014ed431ee2215b9fc8ee61fe1
#
_entry.id   091fd5014ed431ee2215b9fc8ee61fe1
#
_cell.length_a   1.000
_cell.length_b   1.000
_cell.length_c   1.000
_cell.angle_alpha   90.00
_cell.angle_beta   90.00
_cell.angle_gamma   90.00
#
_symmetry.space_group_name_H-M   'P 1'
#
loop_
_entity.id
_entity.type
_entity.pdbx_description
1 polymer ?
#
loop_
_entity_poly.entity_id
_entity_poly.type
_entity_poly.pdbx_seq_one_letter_code
_entity_poly.pdbx_strand_id
1 'polypeptide(L)'
;MQRLRRWLTVWVLPFAAIVGSAVLLILYRDRFPDPIAVHWGISGEPDGTLPLWLYAVAVIGGMLLSWIGLIIGGRGAPNAPLASSVYFIIGLFAAINFQVVSFNLDATTWEEARDLDVLAFTGVLIVAVLAGGLGWLLGEGRRGVPEDEPLDMPATTASAWSGTASNLWFALIAVIPIALALVVTPIWAGLMVVIAILIVIFAFVRVDANENGVAIALGPIGRPRRKIAIDRLTGAGAFEVRPMAYGGWGWRIRPGRRAYIIRGGPAIRIERANGVAVIVTVDDAPQGAAVIESLARARRYK
;
A
#
# COMPACT_ATOMS: atom_id res chain seq x y z
N MET A 1 7.89 27.70 10.08
CA MET A 1 6.63 26.90 10.11
C MET A 1 6.77 25.51 9.49
N GLN A 2 7.36 25.32 8.31
CA GLN A 2 7.49 23.99 7.66
C GLN A 2 8.32 22.98 8.47
N ARG A 3 9.46 23.38 9.07
CA ARG A 3 10.28 22.50 9.91
C ARG A 3 9.51 21.97 11.12
N LEU A 4 8.77 22.84 11.82
CA LEU A 4 7.96 22.44 12.97
C LEU A 4 6.87 21.46 12.57
N ARG A 5 6.14 21.72 11.46
CA ARG A 5 5.11 20.83 10.94
C ARG A 5 5.69 19.43 10.62
N ARG A 6 6.83 19.37 9.93
CA ARG A 6 7.51 18.08 9.65
C ARG A 6 7.88 17.34 10.93
N TRP A 7 8.44 18.06 11.90
CA TRP A 7 8.84 17.45 13.16
C TRP A 7 7.63 16.88 13.92
N LEU A 8 6.54 17.62 13.99
CA LEU A 8 5.27 17.15 14.56
C LEU A 8 4.74 15.91 13.79
N THR A 9 4.71 15.96 12.46
CA THR A 9 4.16 14.88 11.63
C THR A 9 4.99 13.59 11.70
N VAL A 10 6.30 13.70 11.70
CA VAL A 10 7.17 12.51 11.58
C VAL A 10 7.52 11.95 12.95
N TRP A 11 7.68 12.80 13.96
CA TRP A 11 8.26 12.36 15.23
C TRP A 11 7.28 12.46 16.41
N VAL A 12 6.73 13.64 16.68
CA VAL A 12 6.01 13.90 17.94
C VAL A 12 4.69 13.14 18.03
N LEU A 13 3.82 13.29 17.02
CA LEU A 13 2.48 12.73 17.11
C LEU A 13 2.47 11.19 17.03
N PRO A 14 3.20 10.53 16.08
CA PRO A 14 3.30 9.08 16.11
C PRO A 14 3.91 8.54 17.39
N PHE A 15 5.00 9.15 17.87
CA PHE A 15 5.66 8.75 19.11
C PHE A 15 4.71 8.89 20.31
N ALA A 16 4.00 10.02 20.44
CA ALA A 16 3.04 10.23 21.51
C ALA A 16 1.90 9.19 21.50
N ALA A 17 1.40 8.81 20.31
CA ALA A 17 0.37 7.78 20.19
C ALA A 17 0.89 6.40 20.63
N ILE A 18 2.12 6.03 20.24
CA ILE A 18 2.75 4.77 20.62
C ILE A 18 2.99 4.72 22.14
N VAL A 19 3.61 5.78 22.68
CA VAL A 19 3.89 5.87 24.13
C VAL A 19 2.59 5.86 24.93
N GLY A 20 1.58 6.64 24.51
CA GLY A 20 0.27 6.65 25.17
C GLY A 20 -0.38 5.27 25.18
N SER A 21 -0.31 4.52 24.07
CA SER A 21 -0.82 3.16 23.99
C SER A 21 -0.07 2.19 24.90
N ALA A 22 1.26 2.28 24.96
CA ALA A 22 2.08 1.47 25.86
C ALA A 22 1.82 1.80 27.34
N VAL A 23 1.71 3.09 27.67
CA VAL A 23 1.41 3.56 29.03
C VAL A 23 0.06 3.03 29.52
N LEU A 24 -0.98 3.04 28.69
CA LEU A 24 -2.28 2.46 29.05
C LEU A 24 -2.15 0.98 29.42
N LEU A 25 -1.45 0.17 28.62
CA LEU A 25 -1.26 -1.25 28.92
C LEU A 25 -0.47 -1.47 30.21
N ILE A 26 0.55 -0.67 30.47
CA ILE A 26 1.38 -0.78 31.68
C ILE A 26 0.60 -0.35 32.93
N LEU A 27 -0.12 0.78 32.88
CA LEU A 27 -0.84 1.32 34.03
C LEU A 27 -1.98 0.40 34.50
N TYR A 28 -2.62 -0.29 33.57
CA TYR A 28 -3.79 -1.11 33.88
C TYR A 28 -3.50 -2.62 33.87
N ARG A 29 -2.23 -3.06 33.66
CA ARG A 29 -1.85 -4.47 33.50
C ARG A 29 -2.38 -5.39 34.62
N ASP A 30 -2.36 -4.91 35.87
CA ASP A 30 -2.75 -5.68 37.06
C ASP A 30 -4.29 -5.71 37.27
N ARG A 31 -5.04 -5.03 36.38
CA ARG A 31 -6.50 -4.95 36.36
C ARG A 31 -7.14 -5.69 35.18
N PHE A 32 -6.35 -6.43 34.44
CA PHE A 32 -6.83 -7.24 33.33
C PHE A 32 -6.92 -8.71 33.72
N PRO A 33 -7.86 -9.48 33.14
CA PRO A 33 -7.81 -10.91 33.20
C PRO A 33 -6.58 -11.44 32.45
N ASP A 34 -6.13 -12.64 32.74
CA ASP A 34 -5.10 -13.34 31.98
C ASP A 34 -5.61 -14.73 31.57
N PRO A 35 -5.84 -14.97 30.26
CA PRO A 35 -5.61 -14.08 29.11
C PRO A 35 -6.66 -12.95 28.99
N ILE A 36 -6.35 -11.90 28.18
CA ILE A 36 -7.28 -10.81 27.88
C ILE A 36 -8.16 -11.14 26.67
N ALA A 37 -9.39 -10.64 26.63
CA ALA A 37 -10.25 -10.68 25.44
C ALA A 37 -9.70 -9.70 24.36
N VAL A 38 -9.55 -10.18 23.13
CA VAL A 38 -9.02 -9.40 22.00
C VAL A 38 -9.86 -9.50 20.73
N HIS A 39 -10.83 -10.39 20.72
CA HIS A 39 -11.75 -10.58 19.61
C HIS A 39 -13.17 -10.74 20.13
N TRP A 40 -14.15 -10.21 19.37
CA TRP A 40 -15.56 -10.26 19.63
C TRP A 40 -16.29 -10.80 18.43
N GLY A 41 -17.17 -11.76 18.65
CA GLY A 41 -17.99 -12.37 17.64
C GLY A 41 -19.04 -11.44 17.02
N ILE A 42 -19.84 -11.98 16.12
CA ILE A 42 -20.95 -11.24 15.47
C ILE A 42 -22.04 -10.85 16.49
N SER A 43 -22.20 -11.64 17.58
CA SER A 43 -23.09 -11.32 18.69
C SER A 43 -22.64 -10.11 19.51
N GLY A 44 -21.37 -9.72 19.39
CA GLY A 44 -20.72 -8.70 20.22
C GLY A 44 -20.08 -9.26 21.48
N GLU A 45 -20.26 -10.56 21.77
CA GLU A 45 -19.65 -11.23 22.91
C GLU A 45 -18.16 -11.54 22.66
N PRO A 46 -17.30 -11.51 23.69
CA PRO A 46 -15.92 -11.95 23.57
C PRO A 46 -15.83 -13.41 23.14
N ASP A 47 -15.01 -13.71 22.11
CA ASP A 47 -14.84 -15.09 21.61
C ASP A 47 -13.39 -15.42 21.24
N GLY A 48 -12.43 -14.55 21.55
CA GLY A 48 -11.02 -14.81 21.31
C GLY A 48 -10.10 -14.07 22.27
N THR A 49 -9.02 -14.74 22.68
CA THR A 49 -8.10 -14.25 23.71
C THR A 49 -6.65 -14.29 23.26
N LEU A 50 -5.83 -13.45 23.89
CA LEU A 50 -4.36 -13.50 23.82
C LEU A 50 -3.78 -13.24 25.22
N PRO A 51 -2.59 -13.76 25.51
CA PRO A 51 -1.79 -13.27 26.64
C PRO A 51 -1.48 -11.78 26.44
N LEU A 52 -1.52 -11.00 27.51
CA LEU A 52 -1.32 -9.53 27.45
C LEU A 52 -0.04 -9.13 26.73
N TRP A 53 1.06 -9.85 26.97
CA TRP A 53 2.35 -9.55 26.35
C TRP A 53 2.31 -9.72 24.82
N LEU A 54 1.61 -10.76 24.31
CA LEU A 54 1.51 -11.01 22.87
C LEU A 54 0.63 -9.94 22.20
N TYR A 55 -0.47 -9.57 22.85
CA TYR A 55 -1.29 -8.45 22.42
C TYR A 55 -0.49 -7.14 22.35
N ALA A 56 0.27 -6.83 23.42
CA ALA A 56 1.11 -5.63 23.46
C ALA A 56 2.14 -5.60 22.33
N VAL A 57 2.81 -6.74 22.07
CA VAL A 57 3.76 -6.87 20.95
C VAL A 57 3.06 -6.63 19.61
N ALA A 58 1.87 -7.18 19.40
CA ALA A 58 1.12 -7.03 18.16
C ALA A 58 0.72 -5.56 17.92
N VAL A 59 0.14 -4.89 18.91
CA VAL A 59 -0.36 -3.51 18.79
C VAL A 59 0.80 -2.51 18.70
N ILE A 60 1.70 -2.53 19.67
CA ILE A 60 2.84 -1.58 19.69
C ILE A 60 3.79 -1.84 18.51
N GLY A 61 4.05 -3.11 18.19
CA GLY A 61 4.84 -3.51 17.01
C GLY A 61 4.22 -3.03 15.71
N GLY A 62 2.93 -3.17 15.52
CA GLY A 62 2.19 -2.66 14.36
C GLY A 62 2.28 -1.14 14.22
N MET A 63 2.14 -0.41 15.33
CA MET A 63 2.32 1.05 15.36
C MET A 63 3.76 1.47 15.02
N LEU A 64 4.76 0.79 15.61
CA LEU A 64 6.19 1.04 15.35
C LEU A 64 6.55 0.77 13.89
N LEU A 65 6.11 -0.34 13.32
CA LEU A 65 6.33 -0.67 11.91
C LEU A 65 5.71 0.39 10.98
N SER A 66 4.51 0.86 11.29
CA SER A 66 3.84 1.93 10.55
C SER A 66 4.62 3.24 10.64
N TRP A 67 5.13 3.58 11.82
CA TRP A 67 5.96 4.76 12.03
C TRP A 67 7.30 4.68 11.28
N ILE A 68 7.97 3.53 11.34
CA ILE A 68 9.20 3.27 10.56
C ILE A 68 8.91 3.43 9.06
N GLY A 69 7.77 2.91 8.58
CA GLY A 69 7.31 3.11 7.21
C GLY A 69 7.15 4.59 6.83
N LEU A 70 6.66 5.42 7.76
CA LEU A 70 6.56 6.87 7.56
C LEU A 70 7.94 7.53 7.43
N ILE A 71 8.87 7.16 8.30
CA ILE A 71 10.24 7.72 8.30
C ILE A 71 10.96 7.36 7.00
N ILE A 72 10.97 6.07 6.65
CA ILE A 72 11.67 5.57 5.46
C ILE A 72 11.00 6.07 4.17
N GLY A 73 9.69 5.91 4.06
CA GLY A 73 8.91 6.30 2.88
C GLY A 73 8.83 7.81 2.69
N GLY A 74 8.76 8.55 3.79
CA GLY A 74 8.68 10.02 3.78
C GLY A 74 10.03 10.72 3.65
N ARG A 75 11.15 10.04 3.91
CA ARG A 75 12.50 10.67 3.91
C ARG A 75 12.53 12.03 4.62
N GLY A 76 11.86 12.11 5.77
CA GLY A 76 11.74 13.31 6.61
C GLY A 76 10.72 14.35 6.13
N ALA A 77 10.06 14.12 4.99
CA ALA A 77 9.03 15.01 4.43
C ALA A 77 7.91 14.22 3.77
N PRO A 78 7.07 13.50 4.54
CA PRO A 78 6.05 12.62 3.99
C PRO A 78 4.99 13.43 3.24
N ASN A 79 4.62 12.95 2.04
CA ASN A 79 3.48 13.53 1.33
C ASN A 79 2.16 13.22 2.02
N ALA A 80 1.12 14.01 1.71
CA ALA A 80 -0.18 13.87 2.34
C ALA A 80 -0.79 12.46 2.25
N PRO A 81 -0.76 11.72 1.11
CA PRO A 81 -1.25 10.35 1.07
C PRO A 81 -0.51 9.37 1.99
N LEU A 82 0.82 9.44 2.04
CA LEU A 82 1.61 8.58 2.92
C LEU A 82 1.34 8.89 4.39
N ALA A 83 1.37 10.17 4.77
CA ALA A 83 1.07 10.60 6.12
C ALA A 83 -0.37 10.20 6.53
N SER A 84 -1.36 10.40 5.65
CA SER A 84 -2.74 9.99 5.88
C SER A 84 -2.86 8.49 6.14
N SER A 85 -2.26 7.65 5.29
CA SER A 85 -2.34 6.18 5.45
C SER A 85 -1.71 5.71 6.75
N VAL A 86 -0.53 6.23 7.08
CA VAL A 86 0.17 5.84 8.32
C VAL A 86 -0.57 6.32 9.57
N TYR A 87 -1.07 7.54 9.56
CA TYR A 87 -1.85 8.08 10.68
C TYR A 87 -3.17 7.32 10.87
N PHE A 88 -3.83 6.94 9.78
CA PHE A 88 -5.01 6.07 9.85
C PHE A 88 -4.68 4.75 10.56
N ILE A 89 -3.57 4.09 10.18
CA ILE A 89 -3.17 2.81 10.78
C ILE A 89 -2.80 3.00 12.26
N ILE A 90 -1.99 4.00 12.60
CA ILE A 90 -1.62 4.29 13.98
C ILE A 90 -2.86 4.64 14.82
N GLY A 91 -3.77 5.45 14.28
CA GLY A 91 -5.03 5.82 14.93
C GLY A 91 -5.94 4.62 15.13
N LEU A 92 -6.00 3.70 14.17
CA LEU A 92 -6.75 2.45 14.26
C LEU A 92 -6.21 1.57 15.40
N PHE A 93 -4.89 1.33 15.43
CA PHE A 93 -4.27 0.57 16.51
C PHE A 93 -4.45 1.22 17.89
N ALA A 94 -4.32 2.56 17.98
CA ALA A 94 -4.51 3.28 19.24
C ALA A 94 -5.97 3.19 19.72
N ALA A 95 -6.95 3.32 18.82
CA ALA A 95 -8.36 3.20 19.15
C ALA A 95 -8.75 1.77 19.56
N ILE A 96 -8.26 0.76 18.84
CA ILE A 96 -8.43 -0.66 19.21
C ILE A 96 -7.80 -0.91 20.58
N ASN A 97 -6.58 -0.42 20.82
CA ASN A 97 -5.93 -0.57 22.13
C ASN A 97 -6.73 0.04 23.26
N PHE A 98 -7.22 1.27 23.08
CA PHE A 98 -8.07 1.93 24.06
C PHE A 98 -9.35 1.12 24.33
N GLN A 99 -9.97 0.59 23.28
CA GLN A 99 -11.18 -0.23 23.40
C GLN A 99 -10.91 -1.55 24.14
N VAL A 100 -9.86 -2.29 23.74
CA VAL A 100 -9.48 -3.55 24.40
C VAL A 100 -9.15 -3.31 25.87
N VAL A 101 -8.39 -2.25 26.19
CA VAL A 101 -8.12 -1.84 27.57
C VAL A 101 -9.42 -1.58 28.33
N SER A 102 -10.30 -0.75 27.78
CA SER A 102 -11.54 -0.36 28.47
C SER A 102 -12.53 -1.51 28.65
N PHE A 103 -12.51 -2.50 27.78
CA PHE A 103 -13.44 -3.63 27.81
C PHE A 103 -12.97 -4.74 28.76
N ASN A 104 -11.66 -4.89 28.93
CA ASN A 104 -11.08 -5.87 29.84
C ASN A 104 -10.87 -5.33 31.27
N LEU A 105 -11.07 -4.01 31.47
CA LEU A 105 -10.76 -3.38 32.74
C LEU A 105 -11.67 -3.89 33.85
N ASP A 106 -11.06 -4.44 34.92
CA ASP A 106 -11.72 -5.03 36.10
C ASP A 106 -12.57 -6.30 35.80
N ALA A 107 -12.46 -6.89 34.62
CA ALA A 107 -13.00 -8.19 34.36
C ALA A 107 -12.20 -9.27 35.11
N THR A 108 -12.87 -10.24 35.74
CA THR A 108 -12.19 -11.33 36.45
C THR A 108 -11.76 -12.44 35.50
N THR A 109 -12.51 -12.64 34.44
CA THR A 109 -12.20 -13.55 33.34
C THR A 109 -12.40 -12.84 31.99
N TRP A 110 -11.83 -13.37 30.93
CA TRP A 110 -11.95 -12.77 29.60
C TRP A 110 -13.39 -12.80 29.06
N GLU A 111 -14.21 -13.78 29.49
CA GLU A 111 -15.63 -13.91 29.13
C GLU A 111 -16.47 -12.76 29.72
N GLU A 112 -16.02 -12.19 30.84
CA GLU A 112 -16.68 -11.06 31.50
C GLU A 112 -16.26 -9.71 30.92
N ALA A 113 -15.37 -9.70 29.91
CA ALA A 113 -15.04 -8.45 29.22
C ALA A 113 -16.30 -7.87 28.57
N ARG A 114 -16.38 -6.55 28.57
CA ARG A 114 -17.54 -5.82 28.06
C ARG A 114 -17.83 -6.19 26.58
N ASP A 115 -19.11 -6.37 26.26
CA ASP A 115 -19.56 -6.62 24.89
C ASP A 115 -19.25 -5.50 23.92
N LEU A 116 -18.93 -5.87 22.68
CA LEU A 116 -18.73 -4.94 21.59
C LEU A 116 -20.07 -4.52 21.01
N ASP A 117 -20.45 -3.28 21.23
CA ASP A 117 -21.61 -2.68 20.57
C ASP A 117 -21.24 -1.92 19.29
N VAL A 118 -22.26 -1.60 18.49
CA VAL A 118 -22.10 -0.88 17.20
C VAL A 118 -21.47 0.50 17.43
N LEU A 119 -21.75 1.15 18.57
CA LEU A 119 -21.25 2.48 18.88
C LEU A 119 -19.73 2.43 19.15
N ALA A 120 -19.27 1.45 19.92
CA ALA A 120 -17.86 1.23 20.21
C ALA A 120 -17.08 0.89 18.93
N PHE A 121 -17.59 -0.02 18.09
CA PHE A 121 -16.99 -0.33 16.79
C PHE A 121 -16.91 0.90 15.87
N THR A 122 -18.00 1.67 15.77
CA THR A 122 -18.03 2.90 14.98
C THR A 122 -17.05 3.94 15.52
N GLY A 123 -16.89 4.05 16.84
CA GLY A 123 -15.94 4.93 17.49
C GLY A 123 -14.49 4.66 17.05
N VAL A 124 -14.09 3.41 16.97
CA VAL A 124 -12.75 3.00 16.46
C VAL A 124 -12.55 3.49 15.03
N LEU A 125 -13.53 3.29 14.15
CA LEU A 125 -13.44 3.73 12.76
C LEU A 125 -13.38 5.25 12.64
N ILE A 126 -14.18 5.98 13.43
CA ILE A 126 -14.15 7.46 13.44
C ILE A 126 -12.76 7.96 13.85
N VAL A 127 -12.18 7.44 14.92
CA VAL A 127 -10.84 7.83 15.37
C VAL A 127 -9.80 7.55 14.29
N ALA A 128 -9.85 6.39 13.65
CA ALA A 128 -8.93 6.04 12.56
C ALA A 128 -9.05 7.00 11.36
N VAL A 129 -10.29 7.34 10.95
CA VAL A 129 -10.56 8.29 9.87
C VAL A 129 -10.08 9.70 10.23
N LEU A 130 -10.35 10.18 11.44
CA LEU A 130 -9.89 11.49 11.90
C LEU A 130 -8.37 11.55 11.98
N ALA A 131 -7.71 10.50 12.46
CA ALA A 131 -6.25 10.40 12.44
C ALA A 131 -5.70 10.44 11.01
N GLY A 132 -6.30 9.69 10.08
CA GLY A 132 -5.95 9.75 8.66
C GLY A 132 -6.14 11.15 8.05
N GLY A 133 -7.24 11.83 8.39
CA GLY A 133 -7.50 13.22 8.01
C GLY A 133 -6.44 14.17 8.54
N LEU A 134 -6.06 14.02 9.81
CA LEU A 134 -4.95 14.78 10.40
C LEU A 134 -3.64 14.54 9.67
N GLY A 135 -3.30 13.29 9.36
CA GLY A 135 -2.12 12.95 8.56
C GLY A 135 -2.15 13.59 7.18
N TRP A 136 -3.33 13.65 6.54
CA TRP A 136 -3.50 14.35 5.26
C TRP A 136 -3.23 15.85 5.37
N LEU A 137 -3.76 16.50 6.41
CA LEU A 137 -3.57 17.94 6.66
C LEU A 137 -2.11 18.28 6.99
N LEU A 138 -1.45 17.43 7.76
CA LEU A 138 -0.05 17.61 8.19
C LEU A 138 0.95 17.18 7.12
N GLY A 139 0.60 16.26 6.24
CA GLY A 139 1.46 15.83 5.15
C GLY A 139 1.78 17.00 4.20
N GLU A 140 2.95 16.95 3.59
CA GLU A 140 3.30 17.96 2.59
C GLU A 140 2.41 17.81 1.36
N GLY A 141 2.00 18.94 0.79
CA GLY A 141 1.30 18.96 -0.50
C GLY A 141 2.11 18.18 -1.53
N ARG A 142 1.44 17.61 -2.52
CA ARG A 142 2.09 16.86 -3.61
C ARG A 142 3.26 17.71 -4.13
N ARG A 143 4.48 17.34 -3.78
CA ARG A 143 5.60 17.71 -4.63
C ARG A 143 5.22 17.20 -6.00
N GLY A 144 5.27 18.05 -7.02
CA GLY A 144 5.08 17.61 -8.39
C GLY A 144 5.81 16.29 -8.54
N VAL A 145 5.21 15.30 -9.22
CA VAL A 145 5.93 14.05 -9.51
C VAL A 145 7.32 14.50 -9.94
N PRO A 146 8.41 14.07 -9.27
CA PRO A 146 9.74 14.45 -9.69
C PRO A 146 9.79 14.29 -11.19
N GLU A 147 10.32 15.26 -11.89
CA GLU A 147 10.51 15.12 -13.33
C GLU A 147 11.27 13.83 -13.52
N ASP A 148 10.59 12.89 -14.17
CA ASP A 148 11.12 11.55 -14.32
C ASP A 148 12.41 11.69 -15.11
N GLU A 149 13.54 11.25 -14.56
CA GLU A 149 14.84 11.36 -15.20
C GLU A 149 14.79 10.52 -16.49
N PRO A 150 14.85 11.15 -17.67
CA PRO A 150 14.74 10.44 -18.91
C PRO A 150 15.94 9.51 -19.09
N LEU A 151 15.67 8.33 -19.62
CA LEU A 151 16.69 7.37 -20.01
C LEU A 151 16.91 7.45 -21.53
N ASP A 152 18.15 7.32 -21.95
CA ASP A 152 18.51 7.29 -23.37
C ASP A 152 17.88 6.08 -24.05
N MET A 153 17.19 6.31 -25.16
CA MET A 153 16.57 5.26 -25.96
C MET A 153 17.47 4.90 -27.15
N PRO A 154 17.79 3.62 -27.34
CA PRO A 154 18.61 3.20 -28.47
C PRO A 154 17.85 3.38 -29.80
N ALA A 155 18.57 3.62 -30.88
CA ALA A 155 17.98 3.52 -32.20
C ALA A 155 17.56 2.07 -32.48
N THR A 156 16.36 1.88 -33.04
CA THR A 156 15.85 0.53 -33.32
C THR A 156 15.08 0.46 -34.62
N THR A 157 15.25 -0.66 -35.33
CA THR A 157 14.44 -1.09 -36.48
C THR A 157 13.48 -2.22 -36.12
N ALA A 158 13.45 -2.62 -34.84
CA ALA A 158 12.60 -3.71 -34.38
C ALA A 158 11.11 -3.33 -34.49
N SER A 159 10.31 -4.24 -35.02
CA SER A 159 8.86 -4.11 -35.16
C SER A 159 8.07 -4.77 -34.02
N ALA A 160 8.75 -5.45 -33.11
CA ALA A 160 8.16 -6.07 -31.92
C ALA A 160 9.16 -6.13 -30.77
N TRP A 161 8.62 -6.11 -29.54
CA TRP A 161 9.39 -6.22 -28.31
C TRP A 161 8.52 -6.80 -27.19
N SER A 162 9.15 -7.54 -26.29
CA SER A 162 8.52 -8.04 -25.07
C SER A 162 9.48 -7.87 -23.90
N GLY A 163 9.00 -7.28 -22.83
CA GLY A 163 9.76 -7.10 -21.59
C GLY A 163 8.95 -7.47 -20.38
N THR A 164 9.63 -7.78 -19.30
CA THR A 164 9.03 -8.19 -18.04
C THR A 164 9.63 -7.39 -16.88
N ALA A 165 8.91 -7.31 -15.78
CA ALA A 165 9.48 -6.99 -14.49
C ALA A 165 8.82 -7.84 -13.41
N SER A 166 9.58 -8.16 -12.38
CA SER A 166 9.09 -8.87 -11.20
C SER A 166 9.56 -8.23 -9.90
N ASN A 167 8.79 -8.43 -8.85
CA ASN A 167 9.16 -8.07 -7.49
C ASN A 167 9.01 -9.30 -6.60
N LEU A 168 10.11 -10.01 -6.43
CA LEU A 168 10.12 -11.25 -5.66
C LEU A 168 9.72 -11.04 -4.19
N TRP A 169 10.01 -9.86 -3.63
CA TRP A 169 9.60 -9.53 -2.26
C TRP A 169 8.07 -9.53 -2.11
N PHE A 170 7.32 -9.06 -3.10
CA PHE A 170 5.87 -9.17 -3.07
C PHE A 170 5.40 -10.62 -3.15
N ALA A 171 6.04 -11.44 -3.97
CA ALA A 171 5.72 -12.86 -4.02
C ALA A 171 5.98 -13.55 -2.68
N LEU A 172 7.07 -13.21 -1.98
CA LEU A 172 7.39 -13.72 -0.65
C LEU A 172 6.39 -13.22 0.41
N ILE A 173 6.00 -11.95 0.38
CA ILE A 173 4.98 -11.39 1.30
C ILE A 173 3.65 -12.11 1.15
N ALA A 174 3.29 -12.64 -0.03
CA ALA A 174 2.07 -13.41 -0.24
C ALA A 174 2.02 -14.71 0.57
N VAL A 175 3.15 -15.22 1.08
CA VAL A 175 3.19 -16.37 1.97
C VAL A 175 2.51 -16.07 3.32
N ILE A 176 2.56 -14.82 3.79
CA ILE A 176 1.97 -14.41 5.07
C ILE A 176 0.46 -14.66 5.12
N PRO A 177 -0.36 -14.10 4.20
CA PRO A 177 -1.80 -14.38 4.22
C PRO A 177 -2.12 -15.85 3.92
N ILE A 178 -1.29 -16.58 3.17
CA ILE A 178 -1.47 -18.03 2.97
C ILE A 178 -1.28 -18.77 4.30
N ALA A 179 -0.22 -18.46 5.05
CA ALA A 179 0.02 -19.06 6.37
C ALA A 179 -1.11 -18.72 7.35
N LEU A 180 -1.59 -17.47 7.35
CA LEU A 180 -2.72 -17.06 8.19
C LEU A 180 -4.01 -17.78 7.81
N ALA A 181 -4.25 -18.07 6.53
CA ALA A 181 -5.43 -18.81 6.07
C ALA A 181 -5.54 -20.22 6.67
N LEU A 182 -4.42 -20.81 7.12
CA LEU A 182 -4.40 -22.15 7.72
C LEU A 182 -4.89 -22.17 9.19
N VAL A 183 -4.91 -21.01 9.85
CA VAL A 183 -5.21 -20.90 11.29
C VAL A 183 -6.47 -20.08 11.59
N VAL A 184 -7.10 -19.48 10.58
CA VAL A 184 -8.35 -18.70 10.75
C VAL A 184 -9.57 -19.48 10.30
N THR A 185 -10.76 -18.99 10.66
CA THR A 185 -12.03 -19.61 10.22
C THR A 185 -12.19 -19.57 8.68
N PRO A 186 -12.96 -20.47 8.06
CA PRO A 186 -13.04 -20.62 6.60
C PRO A 186 -13.37 -19.34 5.84
N ILE A 187 -14.20 -18.46 6.39
CA ILE A 187 -14.55 -17.19 5.75
C ILE A 187 -13.34 -16.26 5.67
N TRP A 188 -12.55 -16.15 6.73
CA TRP A 188 -11.33 -15.36 6.78
C TRP A 188 -10.21 -16.01 5.97
N ALA A 189 -10.14 -17.34 5.95
CA ALA A 189 -9.22 -18.07 5.10
C ALA A 189 -9.45 -17.73 3.62
N GLY A 190 -10.70 -17.70 3.17
CA GLY A 190 -11.05 -17.26 1.82
C GLY A 190 -10.56 -15.85 1.51
N LEU A 191 -10.75 -14.89 2.43
CA LEU A 191 -10.24 -13.53 2.27
C LEU A 191 -8.71 -13.49 2.19
N MET A 192 -7.99 -14.24 3.03
CA MET A 192 -6.53 -14.31 3.02
C MET A 192 -6.00 -14.87 1.70
N VAL A 193 -6.65 -15.88 1.12
CA VAL A 193 -6.31 -16.42 -0.19
C VAL A 193 -6.52 -15.38 -1.29
N VAL A 194 -7.61 -14.62 -1.27
CA VAL A 194 -7.84 -13.53 -2.23
C VAL A 194 -6.76 -12.45 -2.11
N ILE A 195 -6.37 -12.07 -0.89
CA ILE A 195 -5.29 -11.11 -0.65
C ILE A 195 -3.97 -11.64 -1.21
N ALA A 196 -3.62 -12.90 -0.96
CA ALA A 196 -2.42 -13.53 -1.49
C ALA A 196 -2.40 -13.51 -3.03
N ILE A 197 -3.50 -13.86 -3.67
CA ILE A 197 -3.65 -13.83 -5.13
C ILE A 197 -3.42 -12.41 -5.67
N LEU A 198 -4.02 -11.40 -5.04
CA LEU A 198 -3.83 -10.00 -5.46
C LEU A 198 -2.38 -9.55 -5.32
N ILE A 199 -1.69 -9.92 -4.23
CA ILE A 199 -0.27 -9.63 -4.03
C ILE A 199 0.56 -10.27 -5.16
N VAL A 200 0.32 -11.55 -5.48
CA VAL A 200 1.04 -12.25 -6.55
C VAL A 200 0.76 -11.65 -7.93
N ILE A 201 -0.48 -11.24 -8.22
CA ILE A 201 -0.80 -10.55 -9.48
C ILE A 201 0.02 -9.28 -9.64
N PHE A 202 0.20 -8.50 -8.57
CA PHE A 202 0.99 -7.28 -8.61
C PHE A 202 2.50 -7.48 -8.41
N ALA A 203 2.96 -8.72 -8.25
CA ALA A 203 4.38 -9.05 -8.22
C ALA A 203 5.02 -9.20 -9.61
N PHE A 204 4.22 -9.33 -10.67
CA PHE A 204 4.70 -9.59 -12.04
C PHE A 204 4.01 -8.71 -13.05
N VAL A 205 4.76 -8.23 -14.04
CA VAL A 205 4.23 -7.53 -15.20
C VAL A 205 4.97 -7.98 -16.46
N ARG A 206 4.25 -8.08 -17.56
CA ARG A 206 4.78 -8.25 -18.91
C ARG A 206 4.20 -7.17 -19.82
N VAL A 207 5.04 -6.62 -20.68
CA VAL A 207 4.66 -5.67 -21.71
C VAL A 207 5.06 -6.24 -23.04
N ASP A 208 4.11 -6.40 -23.94
CA ASP A 208 4.32 -6.83 -25.33
C ASP A 208 3.97 -5.67 -26.26
N ALA A 209 4.87 -5.29 -27.16
CA ALA A 209 4.65 -4.27 -28.19
C ALA A 209 4.80 -4.89 -29.58
N ASN A 210 3.90 -4.60 -30.50
CA ASN A 210 3.93 -5.05 -31.90
C ASN A 210 3.08 -4.11 -32.78
N GLU A 211 2.94 -4.44 -34.06
CA GLU A 211 2.14 -3.68 -35.03
C GLU A 211 0.68 -3.45 -34.66
N ASN A 212 0.10 -4.29 -33.78
CA ASN A 212 -1.25 -4.16 -33.27
C ASN A 212 -1.37 -3.21 -32.07
N GLY A 213 -0.22 -2.78 -31.50
CA GLY A 213 -0.13 -1.90 -30.35
C GLY A 213 0.61 -2.51 -29.16
N VAL A 214 0.24 -2.07 -27.95
CA VAL A 214 0.89 -2.48 -26.69
C VAL A 214 -0.09 -3.24 -25.81
N ALA A 215 0.36 -4.38 -25.28
CA ALA A 215 -0.37 -5.16 -24.29
C ALA A 215 0.39 -5.19 -22.96
N ILE A 216 -0.30 -4.86 -21.88
CA ILE A 216 0.23 -4.91 -20.52
C ILE A 216 -0.51 -6.03 -19.80
N ALA A 217 0.21 -7.02 -19.32
CA ALA A 217 -0.31 -8.19 -18.63
C ALA A 217 0.28 -8.28 -17.23
N LEU A 218 -0.56 -8.55 -16.22
CA LEU A 218 -0.16 -8.67 -14.83
C LEU A 218 -0.19 -10.13 -14.38
N GLY A 219 0.57 -10.43 -13.35
CA GLY A 219 0.63 -11.75 -12.74
C GLY A 219 1.41 -12.78 -13.55
N PRO A 220 1.73 -13.93 -12.94
CA PRO A 220 2.53 -14.97 -13.56
C PRO A 220 1.83 -15.62 -14.77
N ILE A 221 0.50 -15.64 -14.79
CA ILE A 221 -0.31 -16.17 -15.90
C ILE A 221 -0.65 -15.11 -16.96
N GLY A 222 -0.14 -13.86 -16.80
CA GLY A 222 -0.41 -12.75 -17.73
C GLY A 222 -1.86 -12.24 -17.73
N ARG A 223 -2.54 -12.35 -16.59
CA ARG A 223 -3.91 -11.83 -16.39
C ARG A 223 -4.02 -11.07 -15.06
N PRO A 224 -4.74 -9.93 -15.01
CA PRO A 224 -5.48 -9.28 -16.11
C PRO A 224 -4.57 -8.70 -17.20
N ARG A 225 -5.07 -8.63 -18.45
CA ARG A 225 -4.36 -8.09 -19.60
C ARG A 225 -5.08 -6.88 -20.16
N ARG A 226 -4.36 -5.79 -20.38
CA ARG A 226 -4.85 -4.57 -21.00
C ARG A 226 -4.17 -4.31 -22.31
N LYS A 227 -4.93 -4.10 -23.38
CA LYS A 227 -4.42 -3.74 -24.70
C LYS A 227 -4.61 -2.24 -24.97
N ILE A 228 -3.64 -1.63 -25.59
CA ILE A 228 -3.66 -0.28 -26.14
C ILE A 228 -3.41 -0.44 -27.65
N ALA A 229 -4.43 -0.21 -28.43
CA ALA A 229 -4.32 -0.37 -29.89
C ALA A 229 -3.37 0.67 -30.49
N ILE A 230 -2.72 0.33 -31.58
CA ILE A 230 -1.69 1.15 -32.24
C ILE A 230 -2.23 2.54 -32.63
N ASP A 231 -3.49 2.65 -32.99
CA ASP A 231 -4.18 3.90 -33.36
C ASP A 231 -4.34 4.88 -32.20
N ARG A 232 -4.18 4.38 -30.96
CA ARG A 232 -4.27 5.19 -29.73
C ARG A 232 -2.91 5.61 -29.19
N LEU A 233 -1.82 5.17 -29.79
CA LEU A 233 -0.46 5.50 -29.40
C LEU A 233 -0.02 6.81 -30.06
N THR A 234 0.51 7.73 -29.27
CA THR A 234 1.08 8.98 -29.77
C THR A 234 2.58 9.10 -29.55
N GLY A 235 3.15 8.26 -28.70
CA GLY A 235 4.58 8.23 -28.42
C GLY A 235 4.91 7.34 -27.24
N ALA A 236 6.21 7.19 -26.98
CA ALA A 236 6.72 6.55 -25.79
C ALA A 236 8.06 7.13 -25.36
N GLY A 237 8.39 7.02 -24.08
CA GLY A 237 9.68 7.41 -23.49
C GLY A 237 10.07 6.45 -22.37
N ALA A 238 11.37 6.36 -22.10
CA ALA A 238 11.91 5.62 -20.98
C ALA A 238 12.39 6.59 -19.88
N PHE A 239 12.24 6.20 -18.64
CA PHE A 239 12.68 7.00 -17.48
C PHE A 239 12.81 6.15 -16.22
N GLU A 240 13.45 6.72 -15.18
CA GLU A 240 13.64 6.07 -13.90
C GLU A 240 12.47 6.35 -12.97
N VAL A 241 11.80 5.29 -12.47
CA VAL A 241 10.68 5.40 -11.51
C VAL A 241 11.16 5.19 -10.08
N ARG A 242 10.76 6.11 -9.21
CA ARG A 242 10.82 5.95 -7.76
C ARG A 242 9.41 5.67 -7.22
N PRO A 243 9.09 4.45 -6.75
CA PRO A 243 7.72 4.08 -6.37
C PRO A 243 7.04 5.05 -5.41
N MET A 244 7.75 5.55 -4.42
CA MET A 244 7.20 6.50 -3.43
C MET A 244 6.78 7.84 -4.03
N ALA A 245 7.39 8.28 -5.14
CA ALA A 245 6.96 9.47 -5.88
C ALA A 245 5.59 9.29 -6.55
N TYR A 246 5.26 8.04 -6.86
CA TYR A 246 3.96 7.64 -7.44
C TYR A 246 2.92 7.23 -6.39
N GLY A 247 3.27 7.23 -5.10
CA GLY A 247 2.41 6.80 -4.00
C GLY A 247 2.52 5.30 -3.71
N GLY A 248 3.68 4.71 -3.98
CA GLY A 248 4.01 3.32 -3.70
C GLY A 248 3.85 2.38 -4.89
N TRP A 249 4.01 1.11 -4.62
CA TRP A 249 3.89 0.02 -5.59
C TRP A 249 2.43 -0.28 -5.96
N GLY A 250 2.22 -1.03 -7.04
CA GLY A 250 0.95 -1.51 -7.52
C GLY A 250 0.32 -0.65 -8.61
N TRP A 251 -0.98 -0.83 -8.83
CA TRP A 251 -1.73 -0.04 -9.81
C TRP A 251 -2.14 1.31 -9.21
N ARG A 252 -1.77 2.39 -9.89
CA ARG A 252 -2.04 3.76 -9.48
C ARG A 252 -2.83 4.50 -10.55
N ILE A 253 -3.93 5.12 -10.17
CA ILE A 253 -4.76 5.95 -11.04
C ILE A 253 -4.66 7.39 -10.56
N ARG A 254 -4.27 8.30 -11.46
CA ARG A 254 -4.23 9.74 -11.22
C ARG A 254 -4.81 10.48 -12.41
N PRO A 255 -5.25 11.74 -12.28
CA PRO A 255 -5.66 12.55 -13.42
C PRO A 255 -4.55 12.56 -14.48
N GLY A 256 -4.90 12.21 -15.73
CA GLY A 256 -3.96 12.14 -16.85
C GLY A 256 -2.94 11.00 -16.82
N ARG A 257 -2.93 10.12 -15.82
CA ARG A 257 -1.91 9.04 -15.71
C ARG A 257 -2.49 7.76 -15.12
N ARG A 258 -2.02 6.62 -15.61
CA ARG A 258 -2.19 5.29 -15.01
C ARG A 258 -0.83 4.62 -14.89
N ALA A 259 -0.45 4.13 -13.71
CA ALA A 259 0.85 3.56 -13.51
C ALA A 259 0.75 2.13 -12.94
N TYR A 260 1.55 1.25 -13.47
CA TYR A 260 1.77 -0.12 -13.02
C TYR A 260 3.21 -0.20 -12.49
N ILE A 261 3.36 0.01 -11.18
CA ILE A 261 4.67 0.12 -10.52
C ILE A 261 4.90 -1.15 -9.70
N ILE A 262 5.63 -2.08 -10.29
CA ILE A 262 5.97 -3.36 -9.66
C ILE A 262 7.20 -3.20 -8.77
N ARG A 263 8.18 -2.42 -9.22
CA ARG A 263 9.41 -2.10 -8.49
C ARG A 263 9.92 -0.71 -8.86
N GLY A 264 10.95 -0.23 -8.16
CA GLY A 264 11.73 0.93 -8.60
C GLY A 264 12.64 0.57 -9.77
N GLY A 265 13.05 1.56 -10.54
CA GLY A 265 13.94 1.37 -11.66
C GLY A 265 13.35 1.78 -13.00
N PRO A 266 13.86 1.24 -14.12
CA PRO A 266 13.44 1.63 -15.47
C PRO A 266 11.95 1.41 -15.72
N ALA A 267 11.31 2.35 -16.41
CA ALA A 267 9.90 2.30 -16.78
C ALA A 267 9.65 2.90 -18.16
N ILE A 268 8.62 2.40 -18.82
CA ILE A 268 8.11 2.95 -20.08
C ILE A 268 6.93 3.87 -19.75
N ARG A 269 6.94 5.05 -20.34
CA ARG A 269 5.80 5.95 -20.43
C ARG A 269 5.22 5.86 -21.82
N ILE A 270 3.98 5.43 -21.91
CA ILE A 270 3.25 5.26 -23.16
C ILE A 270 2.24 6.41 -23.25
N GLU A 271 2.42 7.29 -24.23
CA GLU A 271 1.54 8.41 -24.51
C GLU A 271 0.37 7.94 -25.37
N ARG A 272 -0.83 8.44 -25.07
CA ARG A 272 -2.04 8.08 -25.77
C ARG A 272 -2.79 9.31 -26.28
N ALA A 273 -3.50 9.17 -27.40
CA ALA A 273 -4.26 10.23 -28.06
C ALA A 273 -5.30 10.89 -27.15
N ASN A 274 -5.78 10.21 -26.10
CA ASN A 274 -6.72 10.79 -25.12
C ASN A 274 -6.04 11.57 -23.99
N GLY A 275 -4.76 11.87 -24.10
CA GLY A 275 -3.96 12.61 -23.10
C GLY A 275 -3.67 11.85 -21.82
N VAL A 276 -4.05 10.56 -21.69
CA VAL A 276 -3.76 9.76 -20.51
C VAL A 276 -2.53 8.91 -20.74
N ALA A 277 -1.41 9.23 -20.10
CA ALA A 277 -0.21 8.42 -20.15
C ALA A 277 -0.36 7.12 -19.33
N VAL A 278 0.25 6.03 -19.83
CA VAL A 278 0.38 4.77 -19.11
C VAL A 278 1.85 4.51 -18.81
N ILE A 279 2.15 4.31 -17.53
CA ILE A 279 3.50 4.10 -17.01
C ILE A 279 3.62 2.66 -16.54
N VAL A 280 4.67 1.95 -16.96
CA VAL A 280 4.90 0.56 -16.56
C VAL A 280 6.38 0.36 -16.25
N THR A 281 6.69 -0.12 -15.05
CA THR A 281 8.05 -0.55 -14.73
C THR A 281 8.37 -1.85 -15.45
N VAL A 282 9.49 -1.91 -16.16
CA VAL A 282 9.95 -3.07 -16.91
C VAL A 282 11.46 -3.02 -17.06
N ASP A 283 12.11 -4.20 -17.10
CA ASP A 283 13.57 -4.30 -17.01
C ASP A 283 14.32 -3.59 -18.14
N ASP A 284 13.88 -3.76 -19.36
CA ASP A 284 14.49 -3.18 -20.56
C ASP A 284 13.63 -2.06 -21.13
N ALA A 285 13.29 -1.08 -20.28
CA ALA A 285 12.43 0.04 -20.65
C ALA A 285 12.97 0.89 -21.81
N PRO A 286 14.28 1.22 -21.91
CA PRO A 286 14.79 1.99 -23.02
C PRO A 286 14.53 1.35 -24.39
N GLN A 287 14.80 0.06 -24.52
CA GLN A 287 14.57 -0.67 -25.77
C GLN A 287 13.07 -0.77 -26.09
N GLY A 288 12.26 -1.10 -25.06
CA GLY A 288 10.80 -1.17 -25.21
C GLY A 288 10.18 0.16 -25.63
N ALA A 289 10.61 1.26 -25.02
CA ALA A 289 10.16 2.60 -25.38
C ALA A 289 10.57 2.98 -26.80
N ALA A 290 11.79 2.65 -27.23
CA ALA A 290 12.26 2.89 -28.58
C ALA A 290 11.40 2.17 -29.64
N VAL A 291 11.06 0.90 -29.40
CA VAL A 291 10.18 0.12 -30.29
C VAL A 291 8.77 0.73 -30.34
N ILE A 292 8.18 1.06 -29.19
CA ILE A 292 6.83 1.65 -29.14
C ILE A 292 6.81 3.02 -29.83
N GLU A 293 7.84 3.84 -29.63
CA GLU A 293 7.97 5.15 -30.30
C GLU A 293 8.10 4.98 -31.82
N SER A 294 8.90 4.02 -32.29
CA SER A 294 9.05 3.74 -33.72
C SER A 294 7.73 3.30 -34.36
N LEU A 295 6.98 2.42 -33.68
CA LEU A 295 5.66 1.96 -34.13
C LEU A 295 4.65 3.13 -34.17
N ALA A 296 4.64 4.00 -33.16
CA ALA A 296 3.77 5.17 -33.14
C ALA A 296 4.10 6.17 -34.24
N ARG A 297 5.40 6.38 -34.56
CA ARG A 297 5.85 7.22 -35.68
C ARG A 297 5.47 6.65 -37.04
N ALA A 298 5.78 5.38 -37.27
CA ALA A 298 5.48 4.71 -38.56
C ALA A 298 3.99 4.81 -38.95
N ARG A 299 3.11 4.87 -37.96
CA ARG A 299 1.68 5.07 -38.19
C ARG A 299 1.31 6.49 -38.60
N ARG A 300 2.01 7.52 -38.10
CA ARG A 300 1.68 8.94 -38.44
C ARG A 300 1.93 9.25 -39.91
N TYR A 301 2.71 8.44 -40.62
CA TYR A 301 3.06 8.60 -42.02
C TYR A 301 2.28 7.67 -42.94
N LYS A 302 1.34 6.86 -42.42
CA LYS A 302 0.35 6.08 -43.17
C LYS A 302 -1.02 6.71 -43.11
#